data_cc92ced4a363b0c7d1581237c25973cf
#
_entry.id   cc92ced4a363b0c7d1581237c25973cf
#
_cell.length_a   1.000
_cell.length_b   1.000
_cell.length_c   1.000
_cell.angle_alpha   90.00
_cell.angle_beta   90.00
_cell.angle_gamma   90.00
#
_symmetry.space_group_name_H-M   'P 1'
#
loop_
_entity.id
_entity.type
_entity.pdbx_description
1 polymer ?
#
loop_
_entity_poly.entity_id
_entity_poly.type
_entity_poly.pdbx_seq_one_letter_code
_entity_poly.pdbx_strand_id
1 'polypeptide(L)'
;MTKDDLRKERGYYRTFLYGSPNEKIAALDWLQACRSWDAKRWVQGLLFDNSPAVRERTARFIAETDYLPFLSDLEAACKVERDEQTKQRMVKHLEHLKALLPHK
;
A
#
# COMPACT_ATOMS: atom_id res chain seq x y z
N MET A 1 -15.67 11.71 -6.62
CA MET A 1 -15.94 11.12 -5.30
C MET A 1 -17.20 11.72 -4.70
N THR A 2 -18.12 10.90 -4.25
CA THR A 2 -19.39 11.36 -3.66
C THR A 2 -19.21 11.70 -2.18
N LYS A 3 -20.26 12.32 -1.56
CA LYS A 3 -20.26 12.58 -0.12
C LYS A 3 -20.17 11.28 0.69
N ASP A 4 -20.82 10.22 0.22
CA ASP A 4 -20.77 8.92 0.89
C ASP A 4 -19.37 8.30 0.83
N ASP A 5 -18.68 8.47 -0.29
CA ASP A 5 -17.30 8.01 -0.44
C ASP A 5 -16.36 8.74 0.52
N LEU A 6 -16.56 10.05 0.69
CA LEU A 6 -15.76 10.83 1.63
C LEU A 6 -15.99 10.38 3.09
N ARG A 7 -17.23 10.03 3.44
CA ARG A 7 -17.52 9.49 4.78
C ARG A 7 -16.85 8.15 5.01
N LYS A 8 -16.89 7.25 4.02
CA LYS A 8 -16.20 5.97 4.09
C LYS A 8 -14.70 6.14 4.24
N GLU A 9 -14.12 7.05 3.49
CA GLU A 9 -12.69 7.32 3.55
C GLU A 9 -12.27 7.79 4.95
N ARG A 10 -13.07 8.67 5.58
CA ARG A 10 -12.82 9.11 6.97
C ARG A 10 -12.94 7.95 7.96
N GLY A 11 -13.88 7.04 7.73
CA GLY A 11 -14.02 5.82 8.53
C GLY A 11 -12.80 4.94 8.47
N TYR A 12 -12.17 4.83 7.31
CA TYR A 12 -10.97 4.03 7.13
C TYR A 12 -9.75 4.58 7.86
N TYR A 13 -9.76 5.85 8.21
CA TYR A 13 -8.72 6.44 9.05
C TYR A 13 -8.51 5.63 10.33
N ARG A 14 -9.59 5.33 11.05
CA ARG A 14 -9.53 4.50 12.25
C ARG A 14 -9.11 3.08 11.94
N THR A 15 -9.59 2.54 10.84
CA THR A 15 -9.23 1.18 10.41
C THR A 15 -7.72 1.05 10.21
N PHE A 16 -7.08 2.02 9.59
CA PHE A 16 -5.63 1.97 9.36
C PHE A 16 -4.83 2.09 10.64
N LEU A 17 -5.35 2.77 11.66
CA LEU A 17 -4.68 2.91 12.93
C LEU A 17 -4.93 1.72 13.87
N TYR A 18 -6.16 1.21 13.92
CA TYR A 18 -6.59 0.27 14.95
C TYR A 18 -7.25 -0.99 14.44
N GLY A 19 -7.50 -1.10 13.15
CA GLY A 19 -8.20 -2.24 12.57
C GLY A 19 -7.35 -3.51 12.55
N SER A 20 -8.03 -4.63 12.36
CA SER A 20 -7.37 -5.92 12.12
C SER A 20 -6.68 -5.91 10.75
N PRO A 21 -5.73 -6.85 10.49
CA PRO A 21 -5.12 -6.96 9.17
C PRO A 21 -6.15 -7.10 8.05
N ASN A 22 -7.17 -7.92 8.23
CA ASN A 22 -8.21 -8.12 7.22
C ASN A 22 -9.00 -6.84 6.96
N GLU A 23 -9.30 -6.08 8.01
CA GLU A 23 -10.00 -4.80 7.87
C GLU A 23 -9.14 -3.77 7.10
N LYS A 24 -7.84 -3.72 7.40
CA LYS A 24 -6.91 -2.83 6.71
C LYS A 24 -6.80 -3.19 5.23
N ILE A 25 -6.72 -4.47 4.92
CA ILE A 25 -6.66 -4.95 3.53
C ILE A 25 -7.95 -4.60 2.78
N ALA A 26 -9.10 -4.81 3.39
CA ALA A 26 -10.38 -4.45 2.79
C ALA A 26 -10.49 -2.94 2.53
N ALA A 27 -9.98 -2.13 3.45
CA ALA A 27 -9.94 -0.68 3.27
C ALA A 27 -9.03 -0.28 2.11
N LEU A 28 -7.87 -0.91 1.97
CA LEU A 28 -6.97 -0.68 0.83
C LEU A 28 -7.63 -1.07 -0.49
N ASP A 29 -8.32 -2.21 -0.53
CA ASP A 29 -9.05 -2.65 -1.71
C ASP A 29 -10.08 -1.60 -2.14
N TRP A 30 -10.84 -1.09 -1.19
CA TRP A 30 -11.83 -0.07 -1.48
C TRP A 30 -11.20 1.24 -1.99
N LEU A 31 -10.16 1.70 -1.32
CA LEU A 31 -9.45 2.94 -1.70
C LEU A 31 -8.82 2.82 -3.08
N GLN A 32 -8.28 1.65 -3.42
CA GLN A 32 -7.72 1.41 -4.74
C GLN A 32 -8.81 1.44 -5.81
N ALA A 33 -9.96 0.83 -5.54
CA ALA A 33 -11.09 0.80 -6.48
C ALA A 33 -11.65 2.19 -6.75
N CYS A 34 -11.74 3.05 -5.73
CA CYS A 34 -12.26 4.40 -5.90
C CYS A 34 -11.19 5.44 -6.28
N ARG A 35 -9.93 5.02 -6.41
CA ARG A 35 -8.80 5.88 -6.77
C ARG A 35 -8.64 7.10 -5.86
N SER A 36 -8.78 6.88 -4.55
CA SER A 36 -8.65 7.94 -3.57
C SER A 36 -7.20 8.44 -3.47
N TRP A 37 -7.01 9.73 -3.62
CA TRP A 37 -5.70 10.36 -3.48
C TRP A 37 -5.25 10.43 -2.01
N ASP A 38 -6.20 10.52 -1.08
CA ASP A 38 -5.89 10.59 0.35
C ASP A 38 -5.34 9.27 0.90
N ALA A 39 -5.62 8.16 0.21
CA ALA A 39 -5.05 6.86 0.57
C ALA A 39 -3.53 6.91 0.68
N LYS A 40 -2.89 7.74 -0.12
CA LYS A 40 -1.42 7.85 -0.17
C LYS A 40 -0.81 8.28 1.16
N ARG A 41 -1.56 8.99 1.99
CA ARG A 41 -1.10 9.39 3.32
C ARG A 41 -0.86 8.19 4.23
N TRP A 42 -1.62 7.12 4.03
CA TRP A 42 -1.59 5.93 4.88
C TRP A 42 -0.66 4.86 4.36
N VAL A 43 -0.47 4.82 3.05
CA VAL A 43 0.29 3.77 2.36
C VAL A 43 1.72 3.70 2.88
N GLN A 44 2.36 4.85 3.08
CA GLN A 44 3.74 4.90 3.58
C GLN A 44 3.87 4.21 4.94
N GLY A 45 2.95 4.51 5.87
CA GLY A 45 2.94 3.87 7.18
C GLY A 45 2.58 2.38 7.13
N LEU A 46 1.64 2.01 6.27
CA LEU A 46 1.19 0.63 6.14
C LEU A 46 2.25 -0.29 5.54
N LEU A 47 3.23 0.25 4.83
CA LEU A 47 4.39 -0.53 4.39
C LEU A 47 5.19 -1.11 5.54
N PHE A 48 5.05 -0.54 6.73
CA PHE A 48 5.74 -0.96 7.94
C PHE A 48 4.77 -1.48 9.01
N ASP A 49 3.55 -1.83 8.62
CA ASP A 49 2.55 -2.39 9.53
C ASP A 49 3.06 -3.67 10.20
N ASN A 50 2.50 -4.01 11.35
CA ASN A 50 2.88 -5.22 12.08
C ASN A 50 2.53 -6.51 11.34
N SER A 51 1.54 -6.49 10.47
CA SER A 51 1.09 -7.66 9.71
C SER A 51 1.83 -7.80 8.38
N PRO A 52 2.47 -8.94 8.11
CA PRO A 52 3.08 -9.19 6.79
C PRO A 52 2.08 -9.10 5.65
N ALA A 53 0.84 -9.55 5.86
CA ALA A 53 -0.21 -9.50 4.86
C ALA A 53 -0.55 -8.04 4.49
N VAL A 54 -0.61 -7.16 5.48
CA VAL A 54 -0.85 -5.73 5.25
C VAL A 54 0.32 -5.09 4.51
N ARG A 55 1.55 -5.40 4.91
CA ARG A 55 2.75 -4.89 4.23
C ARG A 55 2.78 -5.28 2.76
N GLU A 56 2.52 -6.56 2.46
CA GLU A 56 2.49 -7.06 1.08
C GLU A 56 1.35 -6.42 0.28
N ARG A 57 0.16 -6.34 0.84
CA ARG A 57 -0.99 -5.71 0.16
C ARG A 57 -0.72 -4.24 -0.15
N THR A 58 -0.03 -3.54 0.77
CA THR A 58 0.35 -2.15 0.57
C THR A 58 1.35 -2.01 -0.58
N ALA A 59 2.34 -2.89 -0.63
CA ALA A 59 3.31 -2.93 -1.74
C ALA A 59 2.60 -3.16 -3.07
N ARG A 60 1.62 -4.08 -3.09
CA ARG A 60 0.82 -4.36 -4.28
C ARG A 60 0.01 -3.13 -4.70
N PHE A 61 -0.57 -2.41 -3.73
CA PHE A 61 -1.30 -1.17 -4.01
C PHE A 61 -0.41 -0.17 -4.76
N ILE A 62 0.82 0.03 -4.29
CA ILE A 62 1.76 0.95 -4.92
C ILE A 62 2.09 0.50 -6.34
N ALA A 63 2.35 -0.78 -6.54
CA ALA A 63 2.70 -1.33 -7.84
C ALA A 63 1.54 -1.26 -8.82
N GLU A 64 0.34 -1.66 -8.39
CA GLU A 64 -0.84 -1.69 -9.26
C GLU A 64 -1.35 -0.31 -9.64
N THR A 65 -1.08 0.70 -8.82
CA THR A 65 -1.41 2.09 -9.14
C THR A 65 -0.27 2.82 -9.86
N ASP A 66 0.84 2.14 -10.13
CA ASP A 66 2.02 2.68 -10.82
C ASP A 66 2.52 3.98 -10.18
N TYR A 67 2.51 4.05 -8.84
CA TYR A 67 2.82 5.28 -8.13
C TYR A 67 4.31 5.41 -7.82
N LEU A 68 5.08 5.91 -8.78
CA LEU A 68 6.53 6.10 -8.68
C LEU A 68 7.00 6.92 -7.48
N PRO A 69 6.28 7.95 -6.99
CA PRO A 69 6.74 8.68 -5.79
C PRO A 69 6.98 7.81 -4.56
N PHE A 70 6.37 6.62 -4.47
CA PHE A 70 6.61 5.69 -3.36
C PHE A 70 7.69 4.64 -3.65
N LEU A 71 8.43 4.78 -4.75
CA LEU A 71 9.49 3.83 -5.10
C LEU A 71 10.53 3.71 -3.98
N SER A 72 11.01 4.83 -3.45
CA SER A 72 12.00 4.85 -2.37
C SER A 72 11.47 4.21 -1.09
N ASP A 73 10.21 4.48 -0.76
CA ASP A 73 9.57 3.92 0.44
C ASP A 73 9.42 2.41 0.30
N LEU A 74 8.99 1.94 -0.87
CA LEU A 74 8.85 0.51 -1.14
C LEU A 74 10.21 -0.20 -1.10
N GLU A 75 11.23 0.42 -1.65
CA GLU A 75 12.59 -0.10 -1.64
C GLU A 75 13.10 -0.25 -0.19
N ALA A 76 12.90 0.78 0.64
CA ALA A 76 13.27 0.73 2.04
C ALA A 76 12.50 -0.36 2.79
N ALA A 77 11.21 -0.50 2.53
CA ALA A 77 10.39 -1.55 3.15
C ALA A 77 10.88 -2.94 2.79
N CYS A 78 11.26 -3.17 1.53
CA CYS A 78 11.81 -4.46 1.10
C CYS A 78 13.12 -4.80 1.83
N LYS A 79 13.96 -3.81 2.09
CA LYS A 79 15.24 -4.03 2.76
C LYS A 79 15.07 -4.48 4.22
N VAL A 80 14.05 -4.00 4.90
CA VAL A 80 13.81 -4.31 6.32
C VAL A 80 12.81 -5.44 6.54
N GLU A 81 12.21 -5.97 5.47
CA GLU A 81 11.23 -7.05 5.58
C GLU A 81 11.90 -8.32 6.08
N ARG A 82 11.36 -8.90 7.17
CA ARG A 82 11.93 -10.09 7.82
C ARG A 82 11.28 -11.40 7.38
N ASP A 83 10.01 -11.34 6.97
CA ASP A 83 9.31 -12.52 6.49
C ASP A 83 9.73 -12.81 5.05
N GLU A 84 10.37 -13.97 4.83
CA GLU A 84 10.98 -14.28 3.53
C GLU A 84 9.97 -14.34 2.39
N GLN A 85 8.81 -14.97 2.62
CA GLN A 85 7.78 -15.06 1.59
C GLN A 85 7.20 -13.68 1.25
N THR A 86 6.95 -12.87 2.28
CA THR A 86 6.47 -11.51 2.11
C THR A 86 7.50 -10.67 1.35
N LYS A 87 8.77 -10.81 1.71
CA LYS A 87 9.87 -10.09 1.05
C LYS A 87 9.93 -10.41 -0.44
N GLN A 88 9.82 -11.70 -0.80
CA GLN A 88 9.83 -12.12 -2.19
C GLN A 88 8.70 -11.48 -2.99
N ARG A 89 7.50 -11.42 -2.41
CA ARG A 89 6.34 -10.79 -3.05
C ARG A 89 6.52 -9.28 -3.17
N MET A 90 7.00 -8.63 -2.12
CA MET A 90 7.25 -7.19 -2.13
C MET A 90 8.32 -6.82 -3.16
N VAL A 91 9.36 -7.63 -3.29
CA VAL A 91 10.41 -7.40 -4.30
C VAL A 91 9.85 -7.48 -5.71
N LYS A 92 8.92 -8.39 -5.99
CA LYS A 92 8.26 -8.46 -7.29
C LYS A 92 7.48 -7.18 -7.60
N HIS A 93 6.78 -6.64 -6.60
CA HIS A 93 6.08 -5.37 -6.74
C HIS A 93 7.05 -4.21 -6.97
N LEU A 94 8.17 -4.22 -6.26
CA LEU A 94 9.22 -3.23 -6.43
C LEU A 94 9.81 -3.27 -7.85
N GLU A 95 10.08 -4.48 -8.36
CA GLU A 95 10.61 -4.66 -9.72
C GLU A 95 9.64 -4.14 -10.77
N HIS A 96 8.33 -4.40 -10.59
CA HIS A 96 7.31 -3.85 -11.48
C HIS A 96 7.38 -2.33 -11.52
N LEU A 97 7.46 -1.70 -10.35
CA LEU A 97 7.51 -0.25 -10.25
C LEU A 97 8.80 0.32 -10.87
N LYS A 98 9.94 -0.34 -10.63
CA LYS A 98 11.22 0.06 -11.22
C LYS A 98 11.21 -0.02 -12.74
N ALA A 99 10.49 -0.98 -13.30
CA ALA A 99 10.37 -1.16 -14.74
C ALA A 99 9.69 0.02 -15.43
N LEU A 100 8.97 0.85 -14.68
CA LEU A 100 8.33 2.06 -15.20
C LEU A 100 9.29 3.23 -15.34
N LEU A 101 10.50 3.13 -14.74
CA LEU A 101 11.49 4.19 -14.85
C LEU A 101 12.04 4.29 -16.28
N PRO A 102 12.28 5.51 -16.77
CA PRO A 102 12.83 5.66 -18.12
C PRO A 102 14.23 5.05 -18.18
N HIS A 103 14.48 4.32 -19.26
CA HIS A 103 15.81 3.79 -19.55
C HIS A 103 16.62 4.86 -20.31
N LYS A 104 17.81 5.06 -19.84
CA LYS A 104 18.75 5.93 -20.54
C LYS A 104 19.71 5.12 -21.37
#